data_a0710378eb21cdae3dfbb63865680ae7
#
_entry.id   a0710378eb21cdae3dfbb63865680ae7
#
_cell.length_a   1.000
_cell.length_b   1.000
_cell.length_c   1.000
_cell.angle_alpha   90.00
_cell.angle_beta   90.00
_cell.angle_gamma   90.00
#
_symmetry.space_group_name_H-M   'P 1'
#
loop_
_entity.id
_entity.type
_entity.pdbx_description
1 polymer ?
#
loop_
_entity_poly.entity_id
_entity_poly.type
_entity_poly.pdbx_seq_one_letter_code
_entity_poly.pdbx_strand_id
1 'polypeptide(L)'
;INEDGVKNPEYLIDEKLADLKNIQGLGGIKHGLDSSKKQQCEYTVFNLSAFDTVEPEMLKNKLNGIYKLYGEKYAGQRMVFIYKRKAVKVSWQDVVDGKATDLLKELQEQ
;
A
#
# COMPACT_ATOMS: atom_id res chain seq x y z
N ILE A 1 14.97 -3.67 -20.10
CA ILE A 1 15.64 -4.72 -19.48
C ILE A 1 15.98 -4.50 -18.08
N ASN A 2 15.78 -5.50 -17.35
CA ASN A 2 16.05 -5.41 -15.98
C ASN A 2 17.46 -5.82 -15.69
N GLU A 3 18.19 -4.93 -15.13
CA GLU A 3 19.57 -5.18 -14.83
C GLU A 3 19.70 -5.87 -13.51
N ASP A 4 20.74 -6.65 -13.37
CA ASP A 4 20.99 -7.34 -12.15
C ASP A 4 21.19 -6.34 -11.04
N GLY A 5 20.43 -6.51 -9.97
CA GLY A 5 20.55 -5.65 -8.83
C GLY A 5 19.85 -4.33 -8.95
N VAL A 6 19.31 -4.03 -10.11
CA VAL A 6 18.57 -2.81 -10.31
C VAL A 6 17.10 -3.10 -10.11
N LYS A 7 16.46 -2.30 -9.29
CA LYS A 7 15.04 -2.43 -9.05
C LYS A 7 14.32 -1.39 -9.85
N ASN A 8 13.57 -1.84 -10.83
CA ASN A 8 12.83 -0.93 -11.68
C ASN A 8 11.39 -0.93 -11.24
N PRO A 9 10.77 0.25 -11.16
CA PRO A 9 9.35 0.32 -10.86
C PRO A 9 8.56 -0.40 -11.94
N GLU A 10 7.50 -1.08 -11.52
CA GLU A 10 6.71 -1.87 -12.44
C GLU A 10 5.73 -1.05 -13.22
N TYR A 11 5.26 0.06 -12.64
CA TYR A 11 4.17 0.81 -13.19
C TYR A 11 4.35 2.28 -13.06
N LEU A 12 3.55 3.01 -13.84
CA LEU A 12 3.31 4.42 -13.58
C LEU A 12 1.85 4.56 -13.22
N ILE A 13 1.58 5.29 -12.16
CA ILE A 13 0.22 5.64 -11.77
C ILE A 13 0.19 7.16 -11.71
N ASP A 14 -0.70 7.78 -12.48
CA ASP A 14 -0.77 9.23 -12.56
C ASP A 14 0.60 9.82 -12.85
N GLU A 15 1.36 9.12 -13.71
CA GLU A 15 2.69 9.53 -14.12
C GLU A 15 3.71 9.51 -13.00
N LYS A 16 3.39 8.79 -11.90
CA LYS A 16 4.31 8.60 -10.79
C LYS A 16 4.75 7.15 -10.73
N LEU A 17 5.96 6.93 -10.29
CA LEU A 17 6.48 5.58 -10.20
C LEU A 17 5.75 4.78 -9.13
N ALA A 18 5.48 3.52 -9.44
CA ALA A 18 4.76 2.61 -8.53
C ALA A 18 5.46 1.28 -8.46
N ASP A 19 5.43 0.67 -7.29
CA ASP A 19 6.04 -0.63 -7.03
C ASP A 19 4.91 -1.59 -6.63
N LEU A 20 4.89 -2.76 -7.24
CA LEU A 20 3.86 -3.77 -6.94
C LEU A 20 4.38 -4.77 -5.94
N LYS A 21 3.58 -5.04 -4.92
CA LYS A 21 3.89 -6.05 -3.91
C LYS A 21 2.74 -7.03 -3.78
N ASN A 22 3.03 -8.31 -3.98
CA ASN A 22 2.06 -9.36 -3.71
C ASN A 22 2.29 -9.82 -2.29
N ILE A 23 1.37 -9.48 -1.38
CA ILE A 23 1.57 -9.79 0.01
C ILE A 23 0.63 -10.91 0.43
N GLN A 24 1.06 -11.70 1.39
CA GLN A 24 0.27 -12.79 1.91
C GLN A 24 -0.10 -12.58 3.37
N GLY A 25 0.35 -11.50 3.95
CA GLY A 25 0.03 -11.17 5.31
C GLY A 25 0.21 -9.68 5.52
N LEU A 26 -0.33 -9.17 6.60
CA LEU A 26 -0.32 -7.73 6.85
C LEU A 26 1.09 -7.21 7.11
N GLY A 27 2.00 -8.07 7.57
CA GLY A 27 3.37 -7.64 7.76
C GLY A 27 4.05 -7.18 6.48
N GLY A 28 3.56 -7.62 5.34
CA GLY A 28 4.13 -7.20 4.07
C GLY A 28 3.90 -5.73 3.74
N ILE A 29 2.93 -5.09 4.41
CA ILE A 29 2.65 -3.69 4.13
C ILE A 29 3.85 -2.81 4.46
N LYS A 30 4.43 -3.00 5.64
CA LYS A 30 5.59 -2.18 6.02
C LYS A 30 6.77 -2.46 5.10
N HIS A 31 7.01 -3.73 4.79
CA HIS A 31 8.09 -4.08 3.88
C HIS A 31 7.91 -3.43 2.52
N GLY A 32 6.68 -3.42 2.03
CA GLY A 32 6.40 -2.78 0.75
C GLY A 32 6.65 -1.29 0.79
N LEU A 33 6.24 -0.63 1.86
CA LEU A 33 6.46 0.80 1.99
C LEU A 33 7.96 1.11 2.05
N ASP A 34 8.72 0.32 2.78
CA ASP A 34 10.16 0.52 2.86
C ASP A 34 10.81 0.32 1.50
N SER A 35 10.38 -0.70 0.77
CA SER A 35 10.91 -0.98 -0.54
C SER A 35 10.62 0.16 -1.52
N SER A 36 9.40 0.67 -1.48
CA SER A 36 9.02 1.77 -2.36
C SER A 36 9.83 3.02 -2.06
N LYS A 37 10.09 3.31 -0.78
CA LYS A 37 10.91 4.45 -0.43
C LYS A 37 12.33 4.29 -0.96
N LYS A 38 12.87 3.09 -0.84
CA LYS A 38 14.22 2.83 -1.36
C LYS A 38 14.28 3.05 -2.85
N GLN A 39 13.24 2.68 -3.57
CA GLN A 39 13.20 2.82 -5.01
C GLN A 39 12.69 4.16 -5.46
N GLN A 40 12.37 5.03 -4.51
CA GLN A 40 11.87 6.38 -4.79
C GLN A 40 10.56 6.33 -5.56
N CYS A 41 9.74 5.32 -5.28
CA CYS A 41 8.40 5.22 -5.85
C CYS A 41 7.43 5.97 -4.97
N GLU A 42 6.51 6.69 -5.58
CA GLU A 42 5.52 7.43 -4.84
C GLU A 42 4.35 6.53 -4.46
N TYR A 43 4.07 5.51 -5.26
CA TYR A 43 2.97 4.59 -5.02
C TYR A 43 3.49 3.21 -4.68
N THR A 44 2.81 2.54 -3.76
CA THR A 44 3.01 1.13 -3.49
C THR A 44 1.69 0.42 -3.73
N VAL A 45 1.68 -0.54 -4.65
CA VAL A 45 0.47 -1.28 -4.97
C VAL A 45 0.53 -2.60 -4.22
N PHE A 46 -0.43 -2.82 -3.33
CA PHE A 46 -0.50 -4.05 -2.56
C PHE A 46 -1.58 -4.94 -3.15
N ASN A 47 -1.16 -6.08 -3.69
CA ASN A 47 -2.09 -7.05 -4.21
C ASN A 47 -2.47 -8.02 -3.10
N LEU A 48 -3.74 -7.99 -2.73
CA LEU A 48 -4.24 -8.77 -1.60
C LEU A 48 -4.94 -10.05 -2.05
N SER A 49 -4.69 -10.49 -3.27
CA SER A 49 -5.40 -11.65 -3.80
C SER A 49 -5.12 -12.94 -3.05
N ALA A 50 -4.01 -13.00 -2.31
CA ALA A 50 -3.70 -14.18 -1.52
C ALA A 50 -4.52 -14.28 -0.24
N PHE A 51 -5.22 -13.21 0.12
CA PHE A 51 -6.04 -13.21 1.33
C PHE A 51 -7.37 -13.86 1.04
N ASP A 52 -7.85 -14.70 1.95
CA ASP A 52 -9.19 -15.27 1.83
C ASP A 52 -10.24 -14.18 1.96
N THR A 53 -10.08 -13.33 2.95
CA THR A 53 -10.96 -12.19 3.13
C THR A 53 -10.12 -10.99 3.49
N VAL A 54 -10.63 -9.81 3.16
CA VAL A 54 -9.96 -8.56 3.50
C VAL A 54 -10.93 -7.75 4.33
N GLU A 55 -10.53 -7.41 5.54
CA GLU A 55 -11.35 -6.62 6.43
C GLU A 55 -10.75 -5.24 6.57
N PRO A 56 -11.52 -4.19 6.27
CA PRO A 56 -10.99 -2.84 6.36
C PRO A 56 -10.43 -2.50 7.73
N GLU A 57 -11.05 -3.02 8.80
CA GLU A 57 -10.55 -2.74 10.14
C GLU A 57 -9.17 -3.30 10.36
N MET A 58 -8.89 -4.48 9.84
CA MET A 58 -7.56 -5.06 9.99
C MET A 58 -6.52 -4.22 9.28
N LEU A 59 -6.83 -3.79 8.07
CA LEU A 59 -5.91 -2.96 7.33
C LEU A 59 -5.71 -1.62 8.02
N LYS A 60 -6.80 -1.02 8.48
CA LYS A 60 -6.69 0.26 9.18
C LYS A 60 -5.83 0.13 10.42
N ASN A 61 -6.04 -0.93 11.20
CA ASN A 61 -5.29 -1.12 12.43
C ASN A 61 -3.81 -1.32 12.14
N LYS A 62 -3.50 -2.05 11.07
CA LYS A 62 -2.11 -2.25 10.70
C LYS A 62 -1.46 -0.93 10.31
N LEU A 63 -2.16 -0.13 9.50
CA LEU A 63 -1.63 1.14 9.06
C LEU A 63 -1.45 2.09 10.24
N ASN A 64 -2.41 2.12 11.15
CA ASN A 64 -2.30 2.96 12.33
C ASN A 64 -1.13 2.53 13.21
N GLY A 65 -0.90 1.22 13.32
CA GLY A 65 0.24 0.73 14.08
C GLY A 65 1.56 1.19 13.49
N ILE A 66 1.67 1.14 12.18
CA ILE A 66 2.87 1.61 11.52
C ILE A 66 3.03 3.11 11.74
N TYR A 67 1.94 3.86 11.65
CA TYR A 67 1.99 5.29 11.87
C TYR A 67 2.45 5.61 13.30
N LYS A 68 1.95 4.88 14.28
CA LYS A 68 2.33 5.12 15.66
C LYS A 68 3.81 4.86 15.91
N LEU A 69 4.36 3.85 15.24
CA LEU A 69 5.75 3.48 15.45
C LEU A 69 6.72 4.32 14.64
N TYR A 70 6.33 4.70 13.45
CA TYR A 70 7.26 5.33 12.52
C TYR A 70 6.88 6.74 12.13
N GLY A 71 5.68 7.17 12.50
CA GLY A 71 5.28 8.55 12.30
C GLY A 71 5.36 8.96 10.85
N GLU A 72 6.16 9.96 10.60
CA GLU A 72 6.23 10.55 9.28
C GLU A 72 7.25 9.91 8.37
N LYS A 73 7.80 8.77 8.77
CA LYS A 73 8.76 8.09 7.90
C LYS A 73 8.21 7.87 6.49
N TYR A 74 6.91 7.64 6.40
CA TYR A 74 6.28 7.34 5.12
C TYR A 74 5.46 8.50 4.57
N ALA A 75 5.71 9.70 5.08
CA ALA A 75 4.99 10.87 4.60
C ALA A 75 5.19 11.03 3.10
N GLY A 76 4.10 11.34 2.40
CA GLY A 76 4.14 11.47 0.96
C GLY A 76 3.92 10.19 0.20
N GLN A 77 3.94 9.05 0.88
CA GLN A 77 3.70 7.77 0.23
C GLN A 77 2.21 7.60 -0.04
N ARG A 78 1.91 6.89 -1.12
CA ARG A 78 0.55 6.55 -1.49
C ARG A 78 0.46 5.07 -1.72
N MET A 79 -0.70 4.52 -1.38
CA MET A 79 -0.92 3.09 -1.46
C MET A 79 -2.12 2.81 -2.32
N VAL A 80 -2.06 1.69 -3.05
CA VAL A 80 -3.21 1.18 -3.77
C VAL A 80 -3.41 -0.25 -3.30
N PHE A 81 -4.59 -0.55 -2.78
CA PHE A 81 -4.90 -1.89 -2.34
C PHE A 81 -5.82 -2.54 -3.36
N ILE A 82 -5.41 -3.69 -3.86
CA ILE A 82 -6.18 -4.43 -4.85
C ILE A 82 -6.65 -5.73 -4.24
N TYR A 83 -7.95 -5.98 -4.31
CA TYR A 83 -8.51 -7.23 -3.83
C TYR A 83 -9.59 -7.66 -4.79
N LYS A 84 -9.38 -8.83 -5.41
CA LYS A 84 -10.28 -9.32 -6.43
C LYS A 84 -10.36 -8.30 -7.55
N ARG A 85 -11.51 -7.72 -7.80
CA ARG A 85 -11.65 -6.78 -8.91
C ARG A 85 -11.73 -5.34 -8.46
N LYS A 86 -11.38 -5.09 -7.21
CA LYS A 86 -11.48 -3.74 -6.66
C LYS A 86 -10.11 -3.18 -6.35
N ALA A 87 -9.97 -1.90 -6.52
CA ALA A 87 -8.75 -1.19 -6.19
C ALA A 87 -9.12 0.09 -5.48
N VAL A 88 -8.40 0.38 -4.39
CA VAL A 88 -8.67 1.55 -3.58
C VAL A 88 -7.36 2.27 -3.33
N LYS A 89 -7.34 3.58 -3.52
CA LYS A 89 -6.17 4.41 -3.25
C LYS A 89 -6.27 4.99 -1.85
N VAL A 90 -5.20 4.84 -1.08
CA VAL A 90 -5.11 5.38 0.27
C VAL A 90 -3.75 6.04 0.40
N SER A 91 -3.73 7.33 0.70
CA SER A 91 -2.46 8.00 0.91
C SER A 91 -2.06 7.89 2.38
N TRP A 92 -0.78 8.13 2.65
CA TRP A 92 -0.34 8.15 4.04
C TRP A 92 -1.05 9.25 4.81
N GLN A 93 -1.34 10.36 4.14
CA GLN A 93 -2.09 11.43 4.77
C GLN A 93 -3.49 10.98 5.20
N ASP A 94 -4.10 10.08 4.41
CA ASP A 94 -5.40 9.55 4.79
C ASP A 94 -5.32 8.74 6.08
N VAL A 95 -4.20 8.04 6.29
CA VAL A 95 -3.99 7.31 7.53
C VAL A 95 -3.87 8.28 8.70
N VAL A 96 -3.10 9.33 8.52
CA VAL A 96 -2.90 10.34 9.56
C VAL A 96 -4.23 11.01 9.91
N ASP A 97 -5.05 11.28 8.91
CA ASP A 97 -6.32 11.99 9.10
C ASP A 97 -7.46 11.09 9.56
N GLY A 98 -7.21 9.78 9.64
CA GLY A 98 -8.25 8.85 10.06
C GLY A 98 -9.26 8.51 9.00
N LYS A 99 -8.94 8.75 7.73
CA LYS A 99 -9.87 8.51 6.62
C LYS A 99 -9.70 7.15 5.97
N ALA A 100 -8.67 6.40 6.38
CA ALA A 100 -8.35 5.16 5.68
C ALA A 100 -9.47 4.13 5.78
N THR A 101 -10.16 4.07 6.91
CA THR A 101 -11.20 3.06 7.10
C THR A 101 -12.30 3.20 6.06
N ASP A 102 -12.76 4.43 5.85
CA ASP A 102 -13.84 4.65 4.89
C ASP A 102 -13.41 4.27 3.49
N LEU A 103 -12.19 4.59 3.14
CA LEU A 103 -11.68 4.24 1.81
C LEU A 103 -11.54 2.73 1.67
N LEU A 104 -11.03 2.06 2.70
CA LEU A 104 -10.78 0.63 2.62
C LEU A 104 -12.06 -0.19 2.60
N LYS A 105 -13.16 0.38 3.10
CA LYS A 105 -14.44 -0.33 3.05
C LYS A 105 -14.85 -0.67 1.64
N GLU A 106 -14.39 0.10 0.67
CA GLU A 106 -14.76 -0.17 -0.70
C GLU A 106 -14.23 -1.51 -1.21
N LEU A 107 -13.21 -2.05 -0.56
CA LEU A 107 -12.70 -3.35 -0.95
C LEU A 107 -13.68 -4.48 -0.65
N GLN A 108 -14.58 -4.27 0.29
CA GLN A 108 -15.57 -5.29 0.65
C GLN A 108 -16.89 -5.14 -0.09
N GLU A 109 -17.11 -4.02 -0.72
CA GLU A 109 -18.39 -3.78 -1.36
C GLU A 109 -18.50 -4.55 -2.66
N GLN A 110 -19.70 -4.97 -2.94
CA GLN A 110 -19.96 -5.77 -4.15
C GLN A 110 -20.20 -4.89 -5.38
#